data_08b800e451f4f49be2a579f590d0e194
#
_entry.id   08b800e451f4f49be2a579f590d0e194
#
_cell.length_a   1.000
_cell.length_b   1.000
_cell.length_c   1.000
_cell.angle_alpha   90.00
_cell.angle_beta   90.00
_cell.angle_gamma   90.00
#
_symmetry.space_group_name_H-M   'P 1'
#
loop_
_entity.id
_entity.type
_entity.pdbx_description
1 polymer ?
#
loop_
_entity_poly.entity_id
_entity_poly.type
_entity_poly.pdbx_seq_one_letter_code
_entity_poly.pdbx_strand_id
1 'polypeptide(L)'
;DRLASDLIDAVIMRISDVFLSVPSLILALCVASILEPNMMNSMLAVTIMWWPWYTRLVYSQASSISEEYFVKNAELIGASKAHILFREILPNCLSPIFTKMALDVGWVILMGASLSFVGLGEQPPTPAFGQMISDGAALMPDIWWLTIFPAAGIAFMILGFNFLGDGIRDMFDKGGH
;
A
#
# COMPACT_ATOMS: atom_id res chain seq x y z
N ASP A 1 28.17 -0.46 -17.84
CA ASP A 1 26.96 0.17 -17.31
C ASP A 1 25.77 -0.78 -17.14
N ARG A 2 25.67 -1.85 -17.93
CA ARG A 2 24.63 -2.90 -17.70
C ARG A 2 24.83 -3.61 -16.36
N LEU A 3 26.05 -3.98 -16.03
CA LEU A 3 26.36 -4.63 -14.74
C LEU A 3 25.97 -3.78 -13.53
N ALA A 4 26.13 -2.47 -13.61
CA ALA A 4 25.75 -1.56 -12.52
C ALA A 4 24.21 -1.47 -12.37
N SER A 5 23.45 -1.43 -13.49
CA SER A 5 21.99 -1.44 -13.44
C SER A 5 21.44 -2.75 -12.90
N ASP A 6 21.99 -3.88 -13.34
CA ASP A 6 21.59 -5.22 -12.87
C ASP A 6 21.89 -5.42 -11.38
N LEU A 7 23.00 -4.85 -10.89
CA LEU A 7 23.36 -4.89 -9.48
C LEU A 7 22.40 -4.04 -8.62
N ILE A 8 22.08 -2.82 -9.06
CA ILE A 8 21.14 -1.94 -8.36
C ILE A 8 19.77 -2.61 -8.27
N ASP A 9 19.31 -3.15 -9.38
CA ASP A 9 18.04 -3.88 -9.47
C ASP A 9 18.01 -5.08 -8.51
N ALA A 10 19.05 -5.91 -8.55
CA ALA A 10 19.19 -7.05 -7.64
C ALA A 10 19.19 -6.61 -6.16
N VAL A 11 19.89 -5.51 -5.82
CA VAL A 11 19.94 -5.01 -4.43
C VAL A 11 18.57 -4.52 -3.97
N ILE A 12 17.88 -3.70 -4.77
CA ILE A 12 16.54 -3.19 -4.42
C ILE A 12 15.55 -4.34 -4.24
N MET A 13 15.56 -5.31 -5.15
CA MET A 13 14.69 -6.48 -5.06
C MET A 13 15.00 -7.34 -3.84
N ARG A 14 16.28 -7.55 -3.48
CA ARG A 14 16.67 -8.28 -2.27
C ARG A 14 16.26 -7.58 -0.99
N ILE A 15 16.41 -6.25 -0.92
CA ILE A 15 15.92 -5.47 0.22
C ILE A 15 14.40 -5.62 0.32
N SER A 16 13.69 -5.50 -0.79
CA SER A 16 12.23 -5.71 -0.82
C SER A 16 11.83 -7.11 -0.32
N ASP A 17 12.58 -8.15 -0.70
CA ASP A 17 12.34 -9.54 -0.27
C ASP A 17 12.51 -9.70 1.25
N VAL A 18 13.51 -9.06 1.84
CA VAL A 18 13.72 -9.06 3.30
C VAL A 18 12.53 -8.44 4.02
N PHE A 19 12.03 -7.29 3.55
CA PHE A 19 10.85 -6.66 4.14
C PHE A 19 9.59 -7.53 3.99
N LEU A 20 9.40 -8.17 2.84
CA LEU A 20 8.24 -9.03 2.55
C LEU A 20 8.29 -10.38 3.28
N SER A 21 9.45 -10.80 3.78
CA SER A 21 9.60 -12.04 4.56
C SER A 21 9.02 -11.93 5.97
N VAL A 22 8.84 -10.70 6.47
CA VAL A 22 8.27 -10.43 7.79
C VAL A 22 6.79 -10.09 7.62
N PRO A 23 5.88 -10.66 8.44
CA PRO A 23 4.48 -10.26 8.43
C PRO A 23 4.33 -8.75 8.64
N SER A 24 3.63 -8.10 7.71
CA SER A 24 3.57 -6.64 7.64
C SER A 24 3.10 -5.97 8.95
N LEU A 25 2.10 -6.55 9.63
CA LEU A 25 1.64 -6.03 10.91
C LEU A 25 2.74 -6.05 11.98
N ILE A 26 3.53 -7.12 12.06
CA ILE A 26 4.62 -7.24 13.03
C ILE A 26 5.68 -6.16 12.77
N LEU A 27 6.04 -5.95 11.52
CA LEU A 27 7.01 -4.91 11.14
C LEU A 27 6.48 -3.52 11.48
N ALA A 28 5.19 -3.24 11.22
CA ALA A 28 4.57 -1.97 11.60
C ALA A 28 4.58 -1.75 13.11
N LEU A 29 4.25 -2.76 13.89
CA LEU A 29 4.29 -2.71 15.35
C LEU A 29 5.71 -2.43 15.86
N CYS A 30 6.73 -3.10 15.30
CA CYS A 30 8.11 -2.86 15.66
C CYS A 30 8.55 -1.42 15.36
N VAL A 31 8.22 -0.89 14.18
CA VAL A 31 8.57 0.48 13.83
C VAL A 31 7.80 1.48 14.68
N ALA A 32 6.48 1.30 14.85
CA ALA A 32 5.65 2.20 15.65
C ALA A 32 6.03 2.21 17.13
N SER A 33 6.51 1.09 17.68
CA SER A 33 6.92 1.00 19.11
C SER A 33 8.17 1.82 19.45
N ILE A 34 8.98 2.20 18.45
CA ILE A 34 10.18 3.03 18.63
C ILE A 34 9.81 4.52 18.58
N LEU A 35 8.67 4.84 18.00
CA LEU A 35 8.19 6.20 17.78
C LEU A 35 7.20 6.60 18.88
N GLU A 36 7.02 7.91 19.08
CA GLU A 36 5.96 8.40 19.98
C GLU A 36 4.58 8.05 19.39
N PRO A 37 3.66 7.52 20.23
CA PRO A 37 2.32 7.15 19.78
C PRO A 37 1.52 8.37 19.32
N ASN A 38 1.28 8.45 18.01
CA ASN A 38 0.40 9.43 17.38
C ASN A 38 0.04 8.95 15.96
N MET A 39 -0.94 9.59 15.36
CA MET A 39 -1.44 9.22 14.03
C MET A 39 -0.34 9.32 12.94
N MET A 40 0.49 10.37 12.97
CA MET A 40 1.53 10.58 11.96
C MET A 40 2.58 9.46 12.01
N ASN A 41 3.06 9.12 13.19
CA ASN A 41 4.07 8.09 13.39
C ASN A 41 3.52 6.69 13.04
N SER A 42 2.25 6.43 13.34
CA SER A 42 1.58 5.20 12.92
C SER A 42 1.50 5.10 11.38
N MET A 43 1.14 6.20 10.70
CA MET A 43 1.12 6.24 9.24
C MET A 43 2.51 6.08 8.64
N LEU A 44 3.56 6.66 9.25
CA LEU A 44 4.95 6.44 8.85
C LEU A 44 5.35 4.97 8.99
N ALA A 45 5.00 4.32 10.11
CA ALA A 45 5.27 2.90 10.32
C ALA A 45 4.60 2.03 9.24
N VAL A 46 3.34 2.30 8.91
CA VAL A 46 2.62 1.62 7.83
C VAL A 46 3.30 1.88 6.47
N THR A 47 3.68 3.12 6.17
CA THR A 47 4.30 3.49 4.88
C THR A 47 5.64 2.80 4.68
N ILE A 48 6.50 2.74 5.72
CA ILE A 48 7.83 2.09 5.65
C ILE A 48 7.72 0.61 5.26
N MET A 49 6.65 -0.07 5.62
CA MET A 49 6.48 -1.48 5.25
C MET A 49 5.70 -1.69 3.95
N TRP A 50 5.08 -0.64 3.39
CA TRP A 50 4.22 -0.77 2.20
C TRP A 50 4.98 -0.64 0.88
N TRP A 51 6.12 0.08 0.86
CA TRP A 51 6.90 0.35 -0.35
C TRP A 51 7.37 -0.91 -1.10
N PRO A 52 7.72 -2.06 -0.46
CA PRO A 52 8.21 -3.21 -1.21
C PRO A 52 7.15 -3.83 -2.12
N TRP A 53 5.87 -3.76 -1.72
CA TRP A 53 4.76 -4.22 -2.55
C TRP A 53 4.65 -3.42 -3.85
N TYR A 54 4.83 -2.09 -3.76
CA TYR A 54 4.83 -1.22 -4.94
C TYR A 54 6.07 -1.41 -5.79
N THR A 55 7.22 -1.61 -5.19
CA THR A 55 8.46 -1.91 -5.92
C THR A 55 8.29 -3.16 -6.76
N ARG A 56 7.76 -4.24 -6.19
CA ARG A 56 7.49 -5.48 -6.93
C ARG A 56 6.42 -5.31 -8.02
N LEU A 57 5.36 -4.59 -7.72
CA LEU A 57 4.33 -4.29 -8.70
C LEU A 57 4.90 -3.55 -9.91
N VAL A 58 5.60 -2.44 -9.67
CA VAL A 58 6.20 -1.62 -10.73
C VAL A 58 7.22 -2.42 -11.54
N TYR A 59 8.08 -3.18 -10.86
CA TYR A 59 9.06 -4.03 -11.52
C TYR A 59 8.40 -5.06 -12.46
N SER A 60 7.40 -5.77 -11.96
CA SER A 60 6.66 -6.76 -12.76
C SER A 60 5.96 -6.13 -13.96
N GLN A 61 5.29 -4.98 -13.76
CA GLN A 61 4.59 -4.28 -14.84
C GLN A 61 5.57 -3.73 -15.87
N ALA A 62 6.63 -3.06 -15.44
CA ALA A 62 7.64 -2.50 -16.33
C ALA A 62 8.34 -3.61 -17.14
N SER A 63 8.66 -4.73 -16.51
CA SER A 63 9.24 -5.89 -17.18
C SER A 63 8.32 -6.45 -18.26
N SER A 64 7.03 -6.65 -17.95
CA SER A 64 6.04 -7.13 -18.91
C SER A 64 5.86 -6.16 -20.07
N ILE A 65 5.68 -4.86 -19.79
CA ILE A 65 5.48 -3.83 -20.82
C ILE A 65 6.72 -3.69 -21.71
N SER A 66 7.92 -3.86 -21.17
CA SER A 66 9.17 -3.76 -21.95
C SER A 66 9.28 -4.82 -23.05
N GLU A 67 8.55 -5.92 -22.93
CA GLU A 67 8.50 -6.98 -23.93
C GLU A 67 7.45 -6.76 -25.03
N GLU A 68 6.58 -5.78 -24.87
CA GLU A 68 5.51 -5.49 -25.81
C GLU A 68 6.05 -4.95 -27.15
N TYR A 69 5.31 -5.25 -28.21
CA TYR A 69 5.71 -4.91 -29.59
C TYR A 69 5.90 -3.40 -29.79
N PHE A 70 5.09 -2.56 -29.15
CA PHE A 70 5.21 -1.11 -29.32
C PHE A 70 6.53 -0.58 -28.72
N VAL A 71 7.00 -1.14 -27.61
CA VAL A 71 8.30 -0.80 -27.00
C VAL A 71 9.44 -1.27 -27.90
N LYS A 72 9.38 -2.52 -28.37
CA LYS A 72 10.39 -3.06 -29.29
C LYS A 72 10.46 -2.28 -30.61
N ASN A 73 9.30 -1.85 -31.13
CA ASN A 73 9.27 -1.00 -32.31
C ASN A 73 9.89 0.38 -32.05
N ALA A 74 9.65 0.98 -30.88
CA ALA A 74 10.29 2.24 -30.48
C ALA A 74 11.83 2.09 -30.41
N GLU A 75 12.33 0.96 -29.92
CA GLU A 75 13.77 0.66 -29.92
C GLU A 75 14.34 0.54 -31.36
N LEU A 76 13.62 -0.15 -32.25
CA LEU A 76 14.04 -0.36 -33.62
C LEU A 76 14.14 0.95 -34.43
N ILE A 77 13.27 1.91 -34.17
CA ILE A 77 13.33 3.25 -34.80
C ILE A 77 14.34 4.20 -34.13
N GLY A 78 15.07 3.72 -33.11
CA GLY A 78 16.16 4.46 -32.48
C GLY A 78 15.71 5.42 -31.37
N ALA A 79 14.56 5.21 -30.75
CA ALA A 79 14.12 6.00 -29.60
C ALA A 79 15.12 5.89 -28.45
N SER A 80 15.35 7.00 -27.74
CA SER A 80 16.25 7.00 -26.57
C SER A 80 15.64 6.21 -25.41
N LYS A 81 16.50 5.64 -24.54
CA LYS A 81 16.04 4.91 -23.33
C LYS A 81 15.14 5.76 -22.43
N ALA A 82 15.44 7.06 -22.31
CA ALA A 82 14.60 7.98 -21.55
C ALA A 82 13.22 8.16 -22.19
N HIS A 83 13.14 8.26 -23.52
CA HIS A 83 11.87 8.31 -24.23
C HIS A 83 11.04 7.06 -23.99
N ILE A 84 11.64 5.89 -24.16
CA ILE A 84 10.97 4.60 -23.92
C ILE A 84 10.47 4.50 -22.47
N LEU A 85 11.31 4.84 -21.49
CA LEU A 85 10.94 4.77 -20.09
C LEU A 85 9.76 5.70 -19.74
N PHE A 86 9.85 6.99 -20.12
CA PHE A 86 8.91 8.01 -19.66
C PHE A 86 7.67 8.15 -20.56
N ARG A 87 7.72 7.73 -21.81
CA ARG A 87 6.59 7.84 -22.74
C ARG A 87 5.90 6.52 -23.06
N GLU A 88 6.65 5.41 -23.03
CA GLU A 88 6.08 4.12 -23.41
C GLU A 88 5.80 3.23 -22.17
N ILE A 89 6.75 3.11 -21.24
CA ILE A 89 6.63 2.18 -20.11
C ILE A 89 5.88 2.82 -18.94
N LEU A 90 6.37 3.95 -18.44
CA LEU A 90 5.85 4.54 -17.20
C LEU A 90 4.36 4.89 -17.26
N PRO A 91 3.81 5.50 -18.33
CA PRO A 91 2.38 5.80 -18.40
C PRO A 91 1.51 4.54 -18.34
N ASN A 92 1.97 3.45 -18.96
CA ASN A 92 1.26 2.17 -18.95
C ASN A 92 1.35 1.44 -17.59
N CYS A 93 2.37 1.72 -16.78
CA CYS A 93 2.46 1.24 -15.40
C CYS A 93 1.52 1.98 -14.44
N LEU A 94 1.06 3.20 -14.75
CA LEU A 94 0.28 4.01 -13.83
C LEU A 94 -1.11 3.41 -13.53
N SER A 95 -1.77 2.82 -14.54
CA SER A 95 -3.10 2.24 -14.36
C SER A 95 -3.13 1.13 -13.28
N PRO A 96 -2.28 0.09 -13.35
CA PRO A 96 -2.18 -0.92 -12.29
C PRO A 96 -1.79 -0.35 -10.92
N ILE A 97 -0.94 0.70 -10.90
CA ILE A 97 -0.52 1.35 -9.66
C ILE A 97 -1.71 2.06 -9.00
N PHE A 98 -2.46 2.87 -9.75
CA PHE A 98 -3.63 3.57 -9.22
C PHE A 98 -4.72 2.61 -8.75
N THR A 99 -4.97 1.54 -9.52
CA THR A 99 -5.90 0.48 -9.12
C THR A 99 -5.48 -0.14 -7.78
N LYS A 100 -4.20 -0.51 -7.64
CA LYS A 100 -3.69 -1.05 -6.39
C LYS A 100 -3.78 -0.04 -5.25
N MET A 101 -3.42 1.22 -5.48
CA MET A 101 -3.53 2.27 -4.45
C MET A 101 -4.96 2.40 -3.93
N ALA A 102 -5.95 2.38 -4.80
CA ALA A 102 -7.35 2.47 -4.42
C ALA A 102 -7.81 1.27 -3.55
N LEU A 103 -7.38 0.05 -3.89
CA LEU A 103 -7.68 -1.16 -3.12
C LEU A 103 -6.91 -1.21 -1.79
N ASP A 104 -5.69 -0.65 -1.75
CA ASP A 104 -4.86 -0.66 -0.54
C ASP A 104 -5.37 0.30 0.55
N VAL A 105 -6.22 1.28 0.24
CA VAL A 105 -6.79 2.19 1.24
C VAL A 105 -7.50 1.43 2.36
N GLY A 106 -8.28 0.40 2.03
CA GLY A 106 -8.94 -0.46 3.02
C GLY A 106 -7.95 -1.16 3.95
N TRP A 107 -6.85 -1.66 3.40
CA TRP A 107 -5.77 -2.29 4.17
C TRP A 107 -5.05 -1.29 5.08
N VAL A 108 -4.77 -0.09 4.59
CA VAL A 108 -4.12 0.99 5.39
C VAL A 108 -5.00 1.39 6.56
N ILE A 109 -6.33 1.52 6.35
CA ILE A 109 -7.29 1.79 7.44
C ILE A 109 -7.24 0.68 8.49
N LEU A 110 -7.27 -0.59 8.06
CA LEU A 110 -7.22 -1.72 8.98
C LEU A 110 -5.92 -1.78 9.77
N MET A 111 -4.78 -1.53 9.12
CA MET A 111 -3.47 -1.48 9.77
C MET A 111 -3.37 -0.33 10.77
N GLY A 112 -3.81 0.88 10.40
CA GLY A 112 -3.84 2.03 11.31
C GLY A 112 -4.75 1.80 12.52
N ALA A 113 -5.92 1.19 12.31
CA ALA A 113 -6.82 0.80 13.40
C ALA A 113 -6.20 -0.26 14.31
N SER A 114 -5.45 -1.22 13.75
CA SER A 114 -4.73 -2.26 14.51
C SER A 114 -3.61 -1.66 15.38
N LEU A 115 -2.83 -0.71 14.84
CA LEU A 115 -1.82 0.01 15.62
C LEU A 115 -2.46 0.84 16.75
N SER A 116 -3.56 1.52 16.46
CA SER A 116 -4.33 2.31 17.42
C SER A 116 -4.96 1.42 18.51
N PHE A 117 -5.44 0.22 18.15
CA PHE A 117 -5.96 -0.78 19.10
C PHE A 117 -4.92 -1.19 20.15
N VAL A 118 -3.66 -1.33 19.73
CA VAL A 118 -2.53 -1.69 20.64
C VAL A 118 -1.97 -0.47 21.38
N GLY A 119 -2.53 0.73 21.15
CA GLY A 119 -2.10 1.96 21.84
C GLY A 119 -0.92 2.68 21.17
N LEU A 120 -0.56 2.30 19.93
CA LEU A 120 0.51 2.95 19.16
C LEU A 120 -0.02 4.00 18.16
N GLY A 121 -1.34 4.24 18.17
CA GLY A 121 -2.01 5.23 17.33
C GLY A 121 -2.18 6.58 18.03
N GLU A 122 -3.24 7.29 17.63
CA GLU A 122 -3.61 8.55 18.24
C GLU A 122 -3.99 8.36 19.70
N GLN A 123 -3.58 9.32 20.57
CA GLN A 123 -3.78 9.24 22.00
C GLN A 123 -4.97 10.10 22.46
N PRO A 124 -5.64 9.72 23.55
CA PRO A 124 -6.66 10.56 24.19
C PRO A 124 -6.15 11.99 24.46
N PRO A 125 -6.98 13.04 24.30
CA PRO A 125 -8.45 12.99 24.13
C PRO A 125 -8.93 12.83 22.69
N THR A 126 -8.05 12.70 21.69
CA THR A 126 -8.44 12.56 20.28
C THR A 126 -9.07 11.19 20.03
N PRO A 127 -10.29 11.11 19.49
CA PRO A 127 -10.94 9.83 19.25
C PRO A 127 -10.31 9.08 18.09
N ALA A 128 -10.04 7.79 18.28
CA ALA A 128 -9.58 6.89 17.24
C ALA A 128 -10.35 5.56 17.32
N PHE A 129 -10.84 5.06 16.20
CA PHE A 129 -11.67 3.83 16.18
C PHE A 129 -10.96 2.63 16.81
N GLY A 130 -9.68 2.44 16.54
CA GLY A 130 -8.90 1.33 17.11
C GLY A 130 -8.81 1.44 18.63
N GLN A 131 -8.55 2.64 19.17
CA GLN A 131 -8.52 2.89 20.61
C GLN A 131 -9.90 2.66 21.24
N MET A 132 -10.98 3.15 20.60
CA MET A 132 -12.34 2.94 21.09
C MET A 132 -12.70 1.44 21.17
N ILE A 133 -12.24 0.64 20.22
CA ILE A 133 -12.44 -0.82 20.25
C ILE A 133 -11.67 -1.45 21.40
N SER A 134 -10.42 -1.01 21.63
CA SER A 134 -9.57 -1.49 22.74
C SER A 134 -10.21 -1.20 24.09
N ASP A 135 -10.64 0.03 24.30
CA ASP A 135 -11.28 0.48 25.55
C ASP A 135 -12.62 -0.27 25.77
N GLY A 136 -13.40 -0.42 24.71
CA GLY A 136 -14.66 -1.15 24.76
C GLY A 136 -14.49 -2.66 25.00
N ALA A 137 -13.42 -3.26 24.49
CA ALA A 137 -13.16 -4.69 24.66
C ALA A 137 -12.95 -5.08 26.12
N ALA A 138 -12.39 -4.19 26.94
CA ALA A 138 -12.22 -4.39 28.39
C ALA A 138 -13.56 -4.42 29.16
N LEU A 139 -14.62 -3.90 28.54
CA LEU A 139 -15.97 -3.81 29.13
C LEU A 139 -16.95 -4.85 28.57
N MET A 140 -16.45 -5.80 27.77
CA MET A 140 -17.27 -6.90 27.25
C MET A 140 -17.60 -7.92 28.36
N PRO A 141 -18.77 -8.58 28.35
CA PRO A 141 -19.87 -8.41 27.39
C PRO A 141 -20.88 -7.32 27.76
N ASP A 142 -20.74 -6.68 28.92
CA ASP A 142 -21.79 -5.83 29.51
C ASP A 142 -22.05 -4.57 28.67
N ILE A 143 -21.00 -3.96 28.09
CA ILE A 143 -21.10 -2.75 27.27
C ILE A 143 -20.57 -3.03 25.85
N TRP A 144 -21.09 -4.10 25.24
CA TRP A 144 -20.64 -4.60 23.93
C TRP A 144 -20.71 -3.57 22.80
N TRP A 145 -21.60 -2.59 22.87
CA TRP A 145 -21.78 -1.58 21.82
C TRP A 145 -20.59 -0.64 21.67
N LEU A 146 -19.79 -0.43 22.73
CA LEU A 146 -18.56 0.38 22.67
C LEU A 146 -17.48 -0.25 21.79
N THR A 147 -17.53 -1.57 21.60
CA THR A 147 -16.64 -2.30 20.68
C THR A 147 -17.26 -2.43 19.30
N ILE A 148 -18.54 -2.80 19.21
CA ILE A 148 -19.19 -3.16 17.96
C ILE A 148 -19.41 -1.93 17.05
N PHE A 149 -19.83 -0.79 17.58
CA PHE A 149 -20.07 0.39 16.73
C PHE A 149 -18.80 0.96 16.09
N PRO A 150 -17.67 1.14 16.79
CA PRO A 150 -16.43 1.55 16.15
C PRO A 150 -15.91 0.51 15.14
N ALA A 151 -16.04 -0.79 15.45
CA ALA A 151 -15.67 -1.86 14.52
C ALA A 151 -16.53 -1.83 13.24
N ALA A 152 -17.84 -1.63 13.38
CA ALA A 152 -18.74 -1.44 12.24
C ALA A 152 -18.35 -0.20 11.42
N GLY A 153 -17.98 0.90 12.09
CA GLY A 153 -17.49 2.12 11.42
C GLY A 153 -16.27 1.83 10.55
N ILE A 154 -15.28 1.10 11.06
CA ILE A 154 -14.10 0.66 10.27
C ILE A 154 -14.55 -0.22 9.09
N ALA A 155 -15.41 -1.19 9.32
CA ALA A 155 -15.91 -2.09 8.28
C ALA A 155 -16.62 -1.32 7.14
N PHE A 156 -17.48 -0.34 7.48
CA PHE A 156 -18.15 0.50 6.48
C PHE A 156 -17.16 1.36 5.68
N MET A 157 -16.14 1.94 6.33
CA MET A 157 -15.10 2.69 5.63
C MET A 157 -14.34 1.79 4.65
N ILE A 158 -13.92 0.61 5.08
CA ILE A 158 -13.19 -0.35 4.23
C ILE A 158 -14.05 -0.76 3.04
N LEU A 159 -15.31 -1.10 3.25
CA LEU A 159 -16.25 -1.45 2.18
C LEU A 159 -16.43 -0.29 1.19
N GLY A 160 -16.63 0.92 1.68
CA GLY A 160 -16.77 2.11 0.84
C GLY A 160 -15.55 2.34 -0.05
N PHE A 161 -14.35 2.27 0.52
CA PHE A 161 -13.11 2.44 -0.25
C PHE A 161 -12.85 1.27 -1.21
N ASN A 162 -13.21 0.04 -0.87
CA ASN A 162 -13.10 -1.10 -1.79
C ASN A 162 -14.02 -0.92 -2.99
N PHE A 163 -15.29 -0.53 -2.80
CA PHE A 163 -16.20 -0.23 -3.93
C PHE A 163 -15.69 0.91 -4.80
N LEU A 164 -15.10 1.93 -4.18
CA LEU A 164 -14.49 3.05 -4.91
C LEU A 164 -13.27 2.58 -5.71
N GLY A 165 -12.45 1.70 -5.13
CA GLY A 165 -11.32 1.08 -5.79
C GLY A 165 -11.72 0.22 -6.98
N ASP A 166 -12.75 -0.60 -6.84
CA ASP A 166 -13.31 -1.41 -7.92
C ASP A 166 -13.86 -0.51 -9.04
N GLY A 167 -14.56 0.56 -8.69
CA GLY A 167 -15.04 1.54 -9.68
C GLY A 167 -13.91 2.22 -10.46
N ILE A 168 -12.82 2.58 -9.80
CA ILE A 168 -11.62 3.14 -10.44
C ILE A 168 -11.00 2.12 -11.39
N ARG A 169 -10.85 0.88 -10.93
CA ARG A 169 -10.35 -0.23 -11.77
C ARG A 169 -11.16 -0.39 -13.04
N ASP A 170 -12.49 -0.45 -12.90
CA ASP A 170 -13.40 -0.62 -14.05
C ASP A 170 -13.30 0.52 -15.05
N MET A 171 -13.01 1.75 -14.61
CA MET A 171 -12.80 2.90 -15.48
C MET A 171 -11.52 2.75 -16.32
N PHE A 172 -10.43 2.26 -15.72
CA PHE A 172 -9.17 2.04 -16.43
C PHE A 172 -9.25 0.83 -17.36
N ASP A 173 -9.89 -0.25 -16.95
CA ASP A 173 -10.05 -1.45 -17.77
C ASP A 173 -10.91 -1.21 -19.04
N LYS A 174 -11.91 -0.32 -18.95
CA LYS A 174 -12.77 0.06 -20.11
C LYS A 174 -12.13 1.10 -21.05
N GLY A 175 -11.07 1.78 -20.62
CA GLY A 175 -10.33 2.74 -21.47
C GLY A 175 -9.27 2.11 -22.38
N GLY A 176 -9.08 0.81 -22.32
CA GLY A 176 -8.05 0.06 -23.05
C GLY A 176 -8.51 -0.67 -24.33
N HIS A 177 -9.67 -0.30 -24.88
CA HIS A 177 -10.17 -0.87 -26.16
C HIS A 177 -10.23 0.19 -27.25
#